data_14bdbf2d823a9cab3f53b4eb25a955c8
#
_entry.id   14bdbf2d823a9cab3f53b4eb25a955c8
#
_cell.length_a   1.000
_cell.length_b   1.000
_cell.length_c   1.000
_cell.angle_alpha   90.00
_cell.angle_beta   90.00
_cell.angle_gamma   90.00
#
_symmetry.space_group_name_H-M   'P 1'
#
loop_
_entity.id
_entity.type
_entity.pdbx_description
1 polymer ?
#
loop_
_entity_poly.entity_id
_entity_poly.type
_entity_poly.pdbx_seq_one_letter_code
_entity_poly.pdbx_strand_id
1 'polypeptide(L)'
;MGQAYTPGLKVTTDTLLKQRRVLPLRGEVMVQANTTVGAQDVVARAELPGDIMPINMANRLSVPPGDVRSLLQVEQGMQITKGDVLAETKGIFGLMKSKVLSDHSGVVESISDTTGQLILRGPSTPVEVLAYLPGKVVEVLDGEGVV
;
A
#
# COMPACT_ATOMS: atom_id res chain seq x y z
N MET A 1 28.97 -39.50 -21.14
CA MET A 1 29.82 -39.46 -19.98
C MET A 1 29.36 -38.36 -19.05
N GLY A 2 28.60 -38.75 -18.05
CA GLY A 2 28.16 -37.78 -17.06
C GLY A 2 29.34 -37.31 -16.18
N GLN A 3 29.79 -36.12 -16.37
CA GLN A 3 30.61 -35.52 -15.35
C GLN A 3 29.75 -35.27 -14.13
N ALA A 4 30.03 -35.94 -13.05
CA ALA A 4 29.48 -35.61 -11.76
C ALA A 4 30.08 -34.25 -11.37
N TYR A 5 29.47 -33.19 -11.83
CA TYR A 5 29.78 -31.85 -11.36
C TYR A 5 29.10 -31.67 -10.02
N THR A 6 29.87 -31.75 -8.97
CA THR A 6 29.45 -31.30 -7.68
C THR A 6 29.86 -29.83 -7.60
N PRO A 7 28.90 -28.87 -7.56
CA PRO A 7 29.24 -27.50 -7.25
C PRO A 7 29.83 -27.52 -5.85
N GLY A 8 31.14 -27.55 -5.75
CA GLY A 8 31.84 -27.62 -4.49
C GLY A 8 31.58 -26.36 -3.68
N LEU A 9 31.40 -26.54 -2.38
CA LEU A 9 31.51 -25.47 -1.42
C LEU A 9 32.88 -24.80 -1.62
N LYS A 10 32.86 -23.60 -2.15
CA LYS A 10 34.06 -22.82 -2.31
C LYS A 10 34.43 -22.22 -0.96
N VAL A 11 35.50 -22.71 -0.35
CA VAL A 11 36.03 -22.15 0.89
C VAL A 11 37.11 -21.16 0.56
N THR A 12 36.91 -19.90 0.95
CA THR A 12 37.90 -18.83 0.80
C THR A 12 38.24 -18.25 2.18
N THR A 13 39.47 -17.85 2.37
CA THR A 13 39.91 -17.17 3.61
C THR A 13 39.47 -15.72 3.66
N ASP A 14 39.26 -15.12 2.51
CA ASP A 14 38.75 -13.76 2.35
C ASP A 14 37.97 -13.64 1.05
N THR A 15 36.79 -13.04 1.14
CA THR A 15 35.96 -12.83 -0.02
C THR A 15 35.15 -11.54 0.10
N LEU A 16 35.03 -10.82 -0.99
CA LEU A 16 34.17 -9.65 -1.09
C LEU A 16 32.78 -10.09 -1.56
N LEU A 17 31.81 -9.99 -0.65
CA LEU A 17 30.42 -10.29 -0.96
C LEU A 17 29.65 -8.96 -1.19
N LYS A 18 29.07 -8.80 -2.37
CA LYS A 18 28.16 -7.70 -2.69
C LYS A 18 26.72 -8.21 -2.65
N GLN A 19 25.94 -7.62 -1.77
CA GLN A 19 24.52 -7.95 -1.61
C GLN A 19 23.66 -6.76 -1.97
N ARG A 20 22.72 -6.97 -2.86
CA ARG A 20 21.73 -5.95 -3.23
C ARG A 20 20.53 -6.05 -2.33
N ARG A 21 20.17 -4.93 -1.68
CA ARG A 21 19.00 -4.82 -0.81
C ARG A 21 18.04 -3.78 -1.38
N VAL A 22 16.93 -4.23 -1.95
CA VAL A 22 15.99 -3.37 -2.65
C VAL A 22 14.58 -3.55 -2.13
N LEU A 23 13.83 -2.47 -2.21
CA LEU A 23 12.40 -2.45 -1.90
C LEU A 23 11.58 -3.10 -3.02
N PRO A 24 10.42 -3.68 -2.71
CA PRO A 24 9.49 -4.20 -3.72
C PRO A 24 8.82 -3.09 -4.54
N LEU A 25 8.84 -1.87 -4.06
CA LEU A 25 8.31 -0.67 -4.72
C LEU A 25 9.19 0.53 -4.37
N ARG A 26 9.05 1.61 -5.12
CA ARG A 26 9.82 2.82 -4.86
C ARG A 26 9.51 3.41 -3.48
N GLY A 27 10.54 3.80 -2.77
CA GLY A 27 10.46 4.37 -1.44
C GLY A 27 11.62 5.30 -1.14
N GLU A 28 12.01 5.34 0.09
CA GLU A 28 13.09 6.17 0.61
C GLU A 28 14.27 5.32 1.05
N VAL A 29 15.46 5.69 0.63
CA VAL A 29 16.71 5.09 1.10
C VAL A 29 17.17 5.83 2.34
N MET A 30 17.35 5.10 3.43
CA MET A 30 17.63 5.67 4.77
C MET A 30 19.12 5.86 5.04
N VAL A 31 20.00 5.37 4.17
CA VAL A 31 21.46 5.39 4.36
C VAL A 31 22.15 5.97 3.12
N GLN A 32 23.36 6.45 3.31
CA GLN A 32 24.18 7.02 2.26
C GLN A 32 25.30 6.05 1.84
N ALA A 33 25.85 6.28 0.65
CA ALA A 33 27.06 5.58 0.21
C ALA A 33 28.20 5.79 1.21
N ASN A 34 29.02 4.77 1.38
CA ASN A 34 30.11 4.72 2.35
C ASN A 34 29.71 4.63 3.83
N THR A 35 28.41 4.53 4.13
CA THR A 35 27.92 4.29 5.51
C THR A 35 28.14 2.84 5.91
N THR A 36 28.62 2.62 7.11
CA THR A 36 28.69 1.27 7.71
C THR A 36 27.33 0.96 8.35
N VAL A 37 26.80 -0.22 8.07
CA VAL A 37 25.51 -0.69 8.57
C VAL A 37 25.65 -2.02 9.29
N GLY A 38 24.83 -2.23 10.30
CA GLY A 38 24.66 -3.52 10.96
C GLY A 38 23.60 -4.36 10.28
N ALA A 39 23.55 -5.65 10.57
CA ALA A 39 22.62 -6.59 9.96
C ALA A 39 21.13 -6.20 10.13
N GLN A 40 20.79 -5.54 11.22
CA GLN A 40 19.43 -5.14 11.57
C GLN A 40 19.10 -3.68 11.25
N ASP A 41 20.03 -2.96 10.65
CA ASP A 41 19.79 -1.58 10.27
C ASP A 41 18.86 -1.50 9.08
N VAL A 42 17.88 -0.61 9.15
CA VAL A 42 16.95 -0.33 8.05
C VAL A 42 17.69 0.49 7.01
N VAL A 43 17.82 -0.04 5.82
CA VAL A 43 18.54 0.63 4.71
C VAL A 43 17.59 1.33 3.76
N ALA A 44 16.37 0.86 3.66
CA ALA A 44 15.35 1.49 2.83
C ALA A 44 13.95 1.23 3.38
N ARG A 45 13.03 2.15 3.10
CA ARG A 45 11.64 2.10 3.56
C ARG A 45 10.69 2.54 2.46
N ALA A 46 9.55 1.88 2.38
CA ALA A 46 8.46 2.29 1.50
C ALA A 46 7.11 2.08 2.19
N GLU A 47 6.09 2.75 1.70
CA GLU A 47 4.72 2.50 2.12
C GLU A 47 3.98 1.72 1.04
N LEU A 48 3.59 0.50 1.36
CA LEU A 48 2.73 -0.30 0.49
C LEU A 48 1.33 0.26 0.56
N PRO A 49 0.75 0.73 -0.56
CA PRO A 49 -0.63 1.22 -0.56
C PRO A 49 -1.59 0.15 -0.06
N GLY A 50 -2.57 0.57 0.72
CA GLY A 50 -3.60 -0.33 1.22
C GLY A 50 -4.50 -0.87 0.12
N ASP A 51 -5.28 -1.87 0.45
CA ASP A 51 -6.20 -2.53 -0.48
C ASP A 51 -7.28 -1.57 -0.98
N ILE A 52 -7.66 -1.74 -2.23
CA ILE A 52 -8.77 -1.02 -2.85
C ILE A 52 -10.06 -1.78 -2.57
N MET A 53 -11.03 -1.08 -1.99
CA MET A 53 -12.34 -1.63 -1.64
C MET A 53 -13.44 -0.88 -2.40
N PRO A 54 -13.96 -1.45 -3.50
CA PRO A 54 -15.07 -0.84 -4.21
C PRO A 54 -16.38 -1.09 -3.47
N ILE A 55 -17.18 -0.05 -3.28
CA ILE A 55 -18.52 -0.11 -2.69
C ILE A 55 -19.51 0.35 -3.72
N ASN A 56 -20.43 -0.52 -4.12
CA ASN A 56 -21.49 -0.17 -5.06
C ASN A 56 -22.61 0.61 -4.33
N MET A 57 -22.45 1.92 -4.31
CA MET A 57 -23.40 2.82 -3.65
C MET A 57 -24.75 2.85 -4.35
N ALA A 58 -24.78 2.79 -5.68
CA ALA A 58 -26.01 2.78 -6.45
C ALA A 58 -26.91 1.60 -6.05
N ASN A 59 -26.35 0.41 -5.92
CA ASN A 59 -27.10 -0.77 -5.46
C ASN A 59 -27.53 -0.65 -4.00
N ARG A 60 -26.63 -0.20 -3.13
CA ARG A 60 -26.95 -0.06 -1.70
C ARG A 60 -28.04 0.98 -1.42
N LEU A 61 -28.08 2.04 -2.20
CA LEU A 61 -29.08 3.09 -2.11
C LEU A 61 -30.32 2.82 -2.96
N SER A 62 -30.26 1.85 -3.87
CA SER A 62 -31.31 1.56 -4.85
C SER A 62 -31.68 2.78 -5.71
N VAL A 63 -30.66 3.50 -6.15
CA VAL A 63 -30.79 4.70 -6.99
C VAL A 63 -29.95 4.58 -8.27
N PRO A 64 -30.28 5.34 -9.33
CA PRO A 64 -29.41 5.42 -10.50
C PRO A 64 -28.00 5.93 -10.15
N PRO A 65 -26.95 5.48 -10.86
CA PRO A 65 -25.58 5.90 -10.57
C PRO A 65 -25.37 7.42 -10.53
N GLY A 66 -26.03 8.16 -11.40
CA GLY A 66 -25.91 9.63 -11.45
C GLY A 66 -26.48 10.35 -10.23
N ASP A 67 -27.38 9.72 -9.47
CA ASP A 67 -27.99 10.31 -8.28
C ASP A 67 -27.19 10.02 -6.98
N VAL A 68 -26.24 9.10 -7.04
CA VAL A 68 -25.44 8.69 -5.88
C VAL A 68 -24.73 9.88 -5.25
N ARG A 69 -24.08 10.72 -6.05
CA ARG A 69 -23.31 11.86 -5.56
C ARG A 69 -24.13 12.84 -4.71
N SER A 70 -25.39 13.06 -5.06
CA SER A 70 -26.27 13.95 -4.32
C SER A 70 -26.68 13.42 -2.94
N LEU A 71 -26.53 12.11 -2.72
CA LEU A 71 -26.89 11.44 -1.49
C LEU A 71 -25.65 11.13 -0.61
N LEU A 72 -24.43 11.29 -1.15
CA LEU A 72 -23.21 11.04 -0.42
C LEU A 72 -23.00 12.09 0.69
N GLN A 73 -22.55 11.62 1.84
CA GLN A 73 -22.12 12.45 2.96
C GLN A 73 -20.59 12.58 3.05
N VAL A 74 -19.89 11.99 2.10
CA VAL A 74 -18.42 11.94 2.05
C VAL A 74 -17.91 12.50 0.73
N GLU A 75 -16.67 12.99 0.76
CA GLU A 75 -15.97 13.56 -0.39
C GLU A 75 -14.67 12.80 -0.67
N GLN A 76 -14.15 12.98 -1.87
CA GLN A 76 -12.86 12.43 -2.26
C GLN A 76 -11.75 12.97 -1.36
N GLY A 77 -10.91 12.08 -0.86
CA GLY A 77 -9.83 12.40 0.07
C GLY A 77 -10.24 12.38 1.55
N MET A 78 -11.52 12.17 1.86
CA MET A 78 -12.02 12.09 3.22
C MET A 78 -11.63 10.77 3.88
N GLN A 79 -11.19 10.83 5.13
CA GLN A 79 -10.91 9.64 5.92
C GLN A 79 -12.21 9.08 6.50
N ILE A 80 -12.42 7.78 6.33
CA ILE A 80 -13.59 7.06 6.77
C ILE A 80 -13.20 6.00 7.80
N THR A 81 -13.97 5.89 8.83
CA THR A 81 -13.87 4.83 9.84
C THR A 81 -15.02 3.85 9.68
N LYS A 82 -14.79 2.57 9.97
CA LYS A 82 -15.85 1.57 9.97
C LYS A 82 -17.03 2.04 10.85
N GLY A 83 -18.23 2.02 10.27
CA GLY A 83 -19.45 2.49 10.91
C GLY A 83 -19.83 3.93 10.58
N ASP A 84 -18.96 4.69 9.87
CA ASP A 84 -19.30 6.03 9.41
C ASP A 84 -20.38 6.00 8.34
N VAL A 85 -21.22 7.02 8.31
CA VAL A 85 -22.26 7.18 7.29
C VAL A 85 -21.65 7.64 5.99
N LEU A 86 -21.76 6.83 4.96
CA LEU A 86 -21.29 7.14 3.61
C LEU A 86 -22.32 7.93 2.80
N ALA A 87 -23.58 7.56 2.95
CA ALA A 87 -24.69 8.18 2.25
C ALA A 87 -25.99 8.06 3.03
N GLU A 88 -26.91 8.98 2.76
CA GLU A 88 -28.23 8.99 3.37
C GLU A 88 -29.30 9.31 2.30
N THR A 89 -30.33 8.47 2.21
CA THR A 89 -31.47 8.76 1.33
C THR A 89 -32.42 9.73 1.99
N LYS A 90 -32.96 10.65 1.18
CA LYS A 90 -33.96 11.61 1.63
C LYS A 90 -35.32 10.99 1.77
N GLY A 91 -35.67 10.03 2.36
CA GLY A 91 -36.97 9.36 2.48
C GLY A 91 -38.18 10.11 1.85
N ILE A 92 -39.25 9.42 1.59
CA ILE A 92 -40.47 10.01 1.12
C ILE A 92 -41.12 10.79 2.28
N PHE A 93 -41.34 12.09 2.09
CA PHE A 93 -41.86 13.00 3.16
C PHE A 93 -41.08 13.05 4.45
N GLY A 94 -39.75 12.81 4.39
CA GLY A 94 -38.90 12.78 5.57
C GLY A 94 -39.04 11.51 6.42
N LEU A 95 -39.86 10.57 6.00
CA LEU A 95 -40.02 9.25 6.59
C LEU A 95 -39.21 8.22 5.80
N MET A 96 -38.68 7.17 6.47
CA MET A 96 -37.90 6.09 5.85
C MET A 96 -36.56 6.53 5.27
N LYS A 97 -35.78 7.26 6.01
CA LYS A 97 -34.39 7.53 5.64
C LYS A 97 -33.54 6.27 5.79
N SER A 98 -32.86 5.91 4.71
CA SER A 98 -31.89 4.82 4.74
C SER A 98 -30.48 5.37 4.78
N LYS A 99 -29.65 4.81 5.64
CA LYS A 99 -28.22 5.16 5.76
C LYS A 99 -27.37 4.00 5.28
N VAL A 100 -26.33 4.31 4.52
CA VAL A 100 -25.29 3.34 4.16
C VAL A 100 -24.09 3.60 5.03
N LEU A 101 -23.74 2.61 5.83
CA LEU A 101 -22.58 2.67 6.72
C LEU A 101 -21.37 2.02 6.05
N SER A 102 -20.19 2.50 6.39
CA SER A 102 -18.95 1.90 5.91
C SER A 102 -18.66 0.60 6.67
N ASP A 103 -18.40 -0.47 5.92
CA ASP A 103 -17.96 -1.75 6.47
C ASP A 103 -16.46 -1.77 6.74
N HIS A 104 -15.72 -0.79 6.25
CA HIS A 104 -14.27 -0.71 6.30
C HIS A 104 -13.80 0.69 6.65
N SER A 105 -12.57 0.75 7.16
CA SER A 105 -11.86 2.02 7.39
C SER A 105 -10.89 2.28 6.24
N GLY A 106 -10.73 3.54 5.86
CA GLY A 106 -9.83 3.93 4.78
C GLY A 106 -10.04 5.37 4.37
N VAL A 107 -9.51 5.71 3.20
CA VAL A 107 -9.65 7.02 2.58
C VAL A 107 -10.46 6.89 1.30
N VAL A 108 -11.38 7.82 1.06
CA VAL A 108 -12.13 7.87 -0.20
C VAL A 108 -11.17 8.24 -1.32
N GLU A 109 -10.85 7.28 -2.18
CA GLU A 109 -9.93 7.50 -3.31
C GLU A 109 -10.63 8.14 -4.50
N SER A 110 -11.80 7.62 -4.85
CA SER A 110 -12.60 8.14 -5.95
C SER A 110 -14.07 7.82 -5.80
N ILE A 111 -14.90 8.60 -6.50
CA ILE A 111 -16.35 8.41 -6.61
C ILE A 111 -16.68 8.44 -8.09
N SER A 112 -17.28 7.37 -8.61
CA SER A 112 -17.66 7.27 -10.01
C SER A 112 -19.14 7.64 -10.19
N ASP A 113 -19.40 8.70 -10.92
CA ASP A 113 -20.75 9.10 -11.27
C ASP A 113 -21.36 8.19 -12.35
N THR A 114 -20.52 7.49 -13.11
CA THR A 114 -20.96 6.60 -14.20
C THR A 114 -21.42 5.25 -13.66
N THR A 115 -20.72 4.68 -12.68
CA THR A 115 -21.02 3.36 -12.11
C THR A 115 -21.71 3.42 -10.76
N GLY A 116 -21.72 4.59 -10.11
CA GLY A 116 -22.23 4.77 -8.76
C GLY A 116 -21.40 4.06 -7.70
N GLN A 117 -20.11 3.80 -7.98
CA GLN A 117 -19.20 3.17 -7.05
C GLN A 117 -18.37 4.20 -6.29
N LEU A 118 -18.19 3.94 -5.02
CA LEU A 118 -17.24 4.63 -4.16
C LEU A 118 -16.07 3.70 -3.90
N ILE A 119 -14.86 4.19 -4.11
CA ILE A 119 -13.65 3.42 -3.91
C ILE A 119 -12.95 3.90 -2.65
N LEU A 120 -12.83 3.02 -1.67
CA LEU A 120 -12.03 3.23 -0.48
C LEU A 120 -10.67 2.59 -0.65
N ARG A 121 -9.63 3.27 -0.18
CA ARG A 121 -8.28 2.73 -0.03
C ARG A 121 -8.01 2.52 1.45
N GLY A 122 -7.65 1.29 1.80
CA GLY A 122 -7.25 0.92 3.15
C GLY A 122 -5.97 1.63 3.60
N PRO A 123 -5.61 1.50 4.87
CA PRO A 123 -4.38 2.08 5.41
C PRO A 123 -3.15 1.50 4.72
N SER A 124 -2.15 2.34 4.47
CA SER A 124 -0.85 1.89 3.96
C SER A 124 -0.11 1.07 5.01
N THR A 125 0.69 0.13 4.54
CA THR A 125 1.56 -0.70 5.40
C THR A 125 3.00 -0.34 5.14
N PRO A 126 3.78 0.04 6.17
CA PRO A 126 5.19 0.31 6.00
C PRO A 126 5.95 -0.99 5.70
N VAL A 127 6.82 -0.94 4.70
CA VAL A 127 7.73 -2.01 4.32
C VAL A 127 9.15 -1.51 4.50
N GLU A 128 9.95 -2.24 5.24
CA GLU A 128 11.34 -1.91 5.51
C GLU A 128 12.26 -3.01 4.99
N VAL A 129 13.40 -2.61 4.47
CA VAL A 129 14.47 -3.52 4.06
C VAL A 129 15.63 -3.34 5.00
N LEU A 130 16.02 -4.45 5.65
CA LEU A 130 17.18 -4.51 6.53
C LEU A 130 18.43 -4.84 5.70
N ALA A 131 19.59 -4.43 6.20
CA ALA A 131 20.86 -4.77 5.58
C ALA A 131 21.12 -6.30 5.57
N TYR A 132 20.66 -7.01 6.59
CA TYR A 132 20.86 -8.44 6.86
C TYR A 132 22.29 -8.85 7.14
N LEU A 133 23.26 -8.16 6.56
CA LEU A 133 24.69 -8.39 6.79
C LEU A 133 25.33 -7.09 7.25
N PRO A 134 26.20 -7.14 8.23
CA PRO A 134 27.03 -5.98 8.57
C PRO A 134 27.99 -5.70 7.43
N GLY A 135 28.13 -4.45 7.05
CA GLY A 135 28.98 -4.08 5.95
C GLY A 135 28.99 -2.59 5.66
N LYS A 136 29.55 -2.25 4.52
CA LYS A 136 29.62 -0.87 4.03
C LYS A 136 28.76 -0.73 2.78
N VAL A 137 27.92 0.28 2.76
CA VAL A 137 27.13 0.63 1.59
C VAL A 137 28.06 1.19 0.51
N VAL A 138 28.13 0.51 -0.63
CA VAL A 138 28.99 0.92 -1.76
C VAL A 138 28.23 1.74 -2.78
N GLU A 139 26.93 1.52 -2.91
CA GLU A 139 26.09 2.21 -3.89
C GLU A 139 24.68 2.43 -3.33
N VAL A 140 24.11 3.58 -3.62
CA VAL A 140 22.71 3.90 -3.33
C VAL A 140 21.93 3.89 -4.63
N LEU A 141 20.88 3.10 -4.67
CA LEU A 141 19.92 3.03 -5.78
C LEU A 141 18.73 3.90 -5.40
N ASP A 142 18.66 5.08 -5.99
CA ASP A 142 17.69 6.11 -5.62
C ASP A 142 16.25 5.61 -5.67
N GLY A 143 15.57 5.72 -4.54
CA GLY A 143 14.19 5.24 -4.37
C GLY A 143 14.01 3.72 -4.38
N GLU A 144 15.08 2.94 -4.53
CA GLU A 144 15.01 1.48 -4.64
C GLU A 144 15.70 0.75 -3.47
N GLY A 145 16.89 1.16 -3.11
CA GLY A 145 17.67 0.49 -2.07
C GLY A 145 19.17 0.76 -2.14
N VAL A 146 19.95 -0.24 -1.74
CA VAL A 146 21.42 -0.14 -1.63
C VAL A 146 22.13 -1.42 -2.06
N VAL A 147 23.42 -1.28 -2.33
CA VAL A 147 24.36 -2.38 -2.55
C VAL A 147 25.43 -2.34 -1.48
#